data_a3ff66cc29821f87df2f19c79f15c9e2
#
_entry.id   a3ff66cc29821f87df2f19c79f15c9e2
#
_cell.length_a   1.000
_cell.length_b   1.000
_cell.length_c   1.000
_cell.angle_alpha   90.00
_cell.angle_beta   90.00
_cell.angle_gamma   90.00
#
_symmetry.space_group_name_H-M   'P 1'
#
loop_
_entity.id
_entity.type
_entity.pdbx_description
1 polymer ?
#
loop_
_entity_poly.entity_id
_entity_poly.type
_entity_poly.pdbx_seq_one_letter_code
_entity_poly.pdbx_strand_id
1 'polypeptide(L)' 'MVRILIVEDQKIMQKYFEYIIMQEPEFRHIQTVSDAREAVKICDYSAIDLMIMDVQT' A
#
# COMPACT_ATOMS: atom_id res chain seq x y z
N MET A 1 -1.61 12.92 -9.06
CA MET A 1 -1.94 12.23 -7.81
C MET A 1 -1.22 10.89 -7.76
N VAL A 2 -0.50 10.64 -6.69
CA VAL A 2 0.26 9.41 -6.53
C VAL A 2 -0.64 8.35 -5.88
N ARG A 3 -0.85 7.24 -6.56
CA ARG A 3 -1.73 6.16 -6.10
C ARG A 3 -0.87 5.08 -5.45
N ILE A 4 -1.15 4.81 -4.19
CA ILE A 4 -0.27 3.99 -3.36
C ILE A 4 -0.96 2.71 -2.90
N LEU A 5 -0.27 1.59 -3.09
CA LEU A 5 -0.66 0.29 -2.56
C LEU A 5 0.29 -0.07 -1.41
N ILE A 6 -0.27 -0.49 -0.28
CA ILE A 6 0.51 -0.92 0.87
C ILE A 6 0.45 -2.45 0.98
N VAL A 7 1.61 -3.08 1.10
CA VAL A 7 1.73 -4.52 1.32
C VAL A 7 2.42 -4.72 2.67
N GLU A 8 1.65 -5.12 3.67
CA GLU A 8 2.14 -5.26 5.04
C GLU A 8 1.25 -6.22 5.80
N ASP A 9 1.82 -7.22 6.44
CA ASP A 9 1.06 -8.24 7.16
C ASP A 9 0.68 -7.84 8.58
N GLN A 10 1.43 -6.94 9.20
CA GLN A 10 1.16 -6.49 10.57
C GLN A 10 0.19 -5.32 10.57
N LYS A 11 -0.93 -5.47 11.27
CA LYS A 11 -1.98 -4.46 11.27
C LYS A 11 -1.53 -3.10 11.81
N ILE A 12 -0.68 -3.11 12.83
CA ILE A 12 -0.21 -1.86 13.40
C ILE A 12 0.65 -1.09 12.40
N MET A 13 1.44 -1.81 11.60
CA MET A 13 2.27 -1.18 10.56
C MET A 13 1.41 -0.70 9.39
N GLN A 14 0.35 -1.44 9.05
CA GLN A 14 -0.60 -0.99 8.03
C GLN A 14 -1.16 0.38 8.40
N LYS A 15 -1.60 0.53 9.63
CA LYS A 15 -2.18 1.79 10.10
C LYS A 15 -1.16 2.92 10.13
N TYR A 16 0.07 2.61 10.48
CA TYR A 16 1.15 3.58 10.48
C TYR A 16 1.42 4.13 9.07
N PHE A 17 1.54 3.25 8.10
CA PHE A 17 1.76 3.66 6.71
C PHE A 17 0.56 4.44 6.17
N GLU A 18 -0.66 4.00 6.48
CA GLU A 18 -1.86 4.72 6.06
C GLU A 18 -1.88 6.13 6.64
N TYR A 19 -1.49 6.27 7.90
CA TYR A 19 -1.42 7.58 8.55
C TYR A 19 -0.44 8.50 7.83
N ILE A 20 0.74 8.00 7.50
CA ILE A 20 1.76 8.78 6.79
C ILE A 20 1.24 9.24 5.43
N ILE A 21 0.62 8.34 4.68
CA ILE A 21 0.08 8.65 3.36
C ILE A 21 -0.97 9.75 3.43
N MET A 22 -1.81 9.70 4.46
CA MET A 22 -2.87 10.69 4.63
C MET A 22 -2.36 12.09 4.91
N GLN A 23 -1.10 12.24 5.33
CA GLN A 23 -0.52 13.56 5.59
C GLN A 23 -0.19 14.31 4.31
N GLU A 24 -0.08 13.62 3.17
CA GLU A 24 0.31 14.24 1.91
C GLU A 24 -0.90 14.31 0.97
N PRO A 25 -1.35 15.52 0.60
CA PRO A 25 -2.54 15.65 -0.25
C PRO A 25 -2.35 15.10 -1.67
N GLU A 26 -1.11 14.94 -2.11
CA GLU A 26 -0.82 14.37 -3.43
C GLU A 26 -0.91 12.85 -3.44
N PHE A 27 -0.92 12.21 -2.28
CA PHE A 27 -0.95 10.76 -2.18
C PHE A 27 -2.39 10.28 -2.03
N ARG A 28 -2.67 9.16 -2.67
CA ARG A 28 -3.96 8.50 -2.53
C ARG A 28 -3.74 7.04 -2.17
N HIS A 29 -4.23 6.67 -1.01
CA HIS A 29 -4.21 5.28 -0.57
C HIS A 29 -5.27 4.50 -1.35
N ILE A 30 -4.85 3.52 -2.13
CA ILE A 30 -5.75 2.71 -2.93
C ILE A 30 -6.23 1.52 -2.12
N GLN A 31 -5.27 0.76 -1.54
CA GLN A 31 -5.61 -0.44 -0.81
C GLN A 31 -4.43 -0.90 0.04
N THR A 32 -4.73 -1.62 1.11
CA THR A 32 -3.73 -2.31 1.93
C THR A 32 -3.99 -3.80 1.82
N VAL A 33 -2.95 -4.57 1.52
CA VAL A 33 -3.04 -6.02 1.44
C VAL A 33 -2.01 -6.65 2.36
N SER A 34 -2.22 -7.91 2.71
CA SER A 34 -1.40 -8.59 3.70
C SER A 34 -0.24 -9.38 3.11
N ASP A 35 -0.28 -9.70 1.82
CA ASP A 35 0.79 -10.46 1.20
C ASP A 35 1.03 -10.03 -0.25
N ALA A 36 2.19 -10.45 -0.78
CA ALA A 36 2.63 -10.04 -2.10
C ALA A 36 1.78 -10.64 -3.23
N ARG A 37 1.15 -11.79 -3.01
CA ARG A 37 0.31 -12.40 -4.04
C ARG A 37 -0.93 -11.58 -4.29
N GLU A 38 -1.53 -11.03 -3.24
CA GLU A 38 -2.66 -10.12 -3.39
C GLU A 38 -2.23 -8.83 -4.08
N ALA A 39 -1.03 -8.35 -3.77
CA ALA A 39 -0.49 -7.15 -4.40
C ALA A 39 -0.34 -7.31 -5.91
N VAL A 40 0.15 -8.47 -6.34
CA VAL A 40 0.32 -8.74 -7.77
C VAL A 40 -1.03 -8.69 -8.49
N LYS A 41 -2.06 -9.25 -7.91
CA LYS A 41 -3.40 -9.24 -8.52
C LYS A 41 -3.92 -7.81 -8.68
N ILE A 42 -3.70 -6.97 -7.67
CA ILE A 42 -4.16 -5.59 -7.72
C ILE A 42 -3.37 -4.79 -8.75
N CYS A 43 -2.07 -4.98 -8.81
CA CYS A 43 -1.23 -4.27 -9.77
C CYS A 43 -1.61 -4.60 -11.21
N ASP A 44 -2.09 -5.82 -11.47
CA ASP A 44 -2.53 -6.21 -12.81
C ASP A 44 -3.82 -5.49 -13.24
N TYR A 45 -4.63 -5.05 -12.28
CA TYR A 45 -5.94 -4.49 -12.55
C TYR A 45 -6.10 -3.01 -12.22
N SER A 46 -5.14 -2.44 -11.51
CA SER A 46 -5.25 -1.06 -11.03
C SER A 46 -4.01 -0.27 -11.41
N ALA A 47 -4.21 1.02 -11.69
CA ALA A 47 -3.07 1.91 -11.93
C ALA A 47 -2.45 2.29 -10.58
N ILE A 48 -1.35 1.65 -10.24
CA ILE A 48 -0.62 1.90 -9.01
C ILE A 48 0.68 2.61 -9.35
N ASP A 49 0.94 3.74 -8.71
CA ASP A 49 2.16 4.52 -8.95
C ASP A 49 3.29 4.12 -8.02
N LEU A 50 2.95 3.70 -6.80
CA LEU A 50 3.95 3.37 -5.79
C LEU A 50 3.43 2.24 -4.92
N MET A 51 4.30 1.28 -4.63
CA MET A 51 4.00 0.19 -3.72
C MET A 51 4.92 0.30 -2.51
N ILE A 52 4.32 0.34 -1.32
CA ILE A 52 5.08 0.26 -0.07
C ILE A 52 5.01 -1.19 0.38
N MET A 53 6.15 -1.86 0.40
CA MET A 53 6.22 -3.26 0.76
C MET A 53 7.25 -3.45 1.87
N ASP A 54 6.78 -3.90 3.03
CA ASP A 54 7.64 -4.28 4.14
C ASP A 54 7.60 -5.80 4.25
N VAL A 55 8.66 -6.44 3.80
CA VAL A 55 8.77 -7.89 3.81
C VAL A 55 9.63 -8.31 4.97
N GLN A 56 9.02 -8.96 5.94
CA GLN A 56 9.77 -9.58 7.02
C GLN A 56 10.05 -11.02 6.64
N THR A 57 11.29 -11.29 6.45
CA THR A 57 11.78 -12.65 6.20
C THR A 57 12.19 -13.30 7.52
#